data_183c9db804113557cf7f1f13efd333b5
#
_entry.id   183c9db804113557cf7f1f13efd333b5
#
_cell.length_a   1.000
_cell.length_b   1.000
_cell.length_c   1.000
_cell.angle_alpha   90.00
_cell.angle_beta   90.00
_cell.angle_gamma   90.00
#
_symmetry.space_group_name_H-M   'P 1'
#
loop_
_entity.id
_entity.type
_entity.pdbx_description
1 polymer ?
#
loop_
_entity_poly.entity_id
_entity_poly.type
_entity_poly.pdbx_seq_one_letter_code
_entity_poly.pdbx_strand_id
1 'polypeptide(L)'
;MHDSLLSRRGFIAASASLLVWRGTAQRVPADAVEAVADQSAVHIKTAGRPVLDFRLRAEAPNANTRPSFLRAGYLHPVFTPAGRIVTDDYPDDHPHQHGIFFAWTKTEFEGRQPDFWNMGDGTGAVVLDKVEDVRGGPDRATFKARLRHVDLSAPQPKTALNEVWDVTVYRGRYTMFDIVSTQECASASPLILPDYRYGGIGIRGHRNWRVKANVSFSTSEGKDRISGDDTPARWCAMGGLVDGQPVGLAALGHPANFRAPQPLRIHPDDPYFNFSPSKRGQWQITPGKPYVSRYRFLAYDGEINAAELDKLWDSYAKG
;
A
#
# COMPACT_ATOMS: atom_id res chain seq x y z
N MET A 1 -31.11 -11.83 90.55
CA MET A 1 -30.43 -10.54 90.29
C MET A 1 -29.75 -10.62 88.96
N HIS A 2 -30.10 -9.66 88.15
CA HIS A 2 -29.57 -9.28 86.83
C HIS A 2 -30.17 -9.88 85.59
N ASP A 3 -31.09 -9.05 85.08
CA ASP A 3 -31.62 -9.06 83.73
C ASP A 3 -30.56 -8.92 82.67
N SER A 4 -30.74 -9.56 81.52
CA SER A 4 -30.10 -9.22 80.31
C SER A 4 -31.07 -9.12 79.16
N LEU A 5 -31.24 -7.91 78.67
CA LEU A 5 -32.05 -7.48 77.55
C LEU A 5 -31.47 -8.01 76.24
N LEU A 6 -32.23 -8.75 75.46
CA LEU A 6 -31.96 -9.16 74.10
C LEU A 6 -32.47 -8.10 73.13
N SER A 7 -31.54 -7.42 72.48
CA SER A 7 -31.75 -6.48 71.36
C SER A 7 -31.99 -7.22 70.04
N ARG A 8 -33.20 -7.03 69.47
CA ARG A 8 -33.53 -7.46 68.09
C ARG A 8 -32.87 -6.52 67.08
N ARG A 9 -31.90 -7.01 66.30
CA ARG A 9 -31.38 -6.33 65.10
C ARG A 9 -32.21 -6.81 63.92
N GLY A 10 -32.92 -5.88 63.27
CA GLY A 10 -33.65 -6.10 62.04
C GLY A 10 -32.60 -6.19 60.83
N PHE A 11 -32.75 -7.24 60.05
CA PHE A 11 -32.05 -7.39 58.78
C PHE A 11 -32.83 -6.62 57.70
N ILE A 12 -32.21 -5.57 57.13
CA ILE A 12 -32.68 -4.92 55.91
C ILE A 12 -32.05 -5.69 54.75
N ALA A 13 -32.84 -6.43 53.99
CA ALA A 13 -32.43 -7.05 52.76
C ALA A 13 -32.43 -5.98 51.66
N ALA A 14 -31.23 -5.56 51.22
CA ALA A 14 -31.08 -4.72 50.06
C ALA A 14 -31.13 -5.60 48.78
N SER A 15 -32.22 -5.50 48.05
CA SER A 15 -32.38 -6.11 46.74
C SER A 15 -31.52 -5.35 45.71
N ALA A 16 -30.35 -5.88 45.32
CA ALA A 16 -29.55 -5.36 44.23
C ALA A 16 -30.18 -5.82 42.90
N SER A 17 -30.83 -4.90 42.20
CA SER A 17 -31.31 -5.11 40.84
C SER A 17 -30.13 -5.09 39.90
N LEU A 18 -29.69 -6.25 39.42
CA LEU A 18 -28.72 -6.37 38.31
C LEU A 18 -29.40 -5.89 37.03
N LEU A 19 -29.06 -4.67 36.59
CA LEU A 19 -29.34 -4.20 35.23
C LEU A 19 -28.43 -4.97 34.28
N VAL A 20 -28.96 -6.03 33.68
CA VAL A 20 -28.31 -6.71 32.56
C VAL A 20 -28.42 -5.80 31.35
N TRP A 21 -27.34 -5.08 31.05
CA TRP A 21 -27.21 -4.32 29.82
C TRP A 21 -27.07 -5.33 28.64
N ARG A 22 -28.18 -5.63 27.97
CA ARG A 22 -28.16 -6.37 26.70
C ARG A 22 -27.69 -5.43 25.63
N GLY A 23 -26.36 -5.32 25.48
CA GLY A 23 -25.77 -4.76 24.30
C GLY A 23 -26.23 -5.59 23.09
N THR A 24 -27.00 -4.98 22.19
CA THR A 24 -27.29 -5.59 20.87
C THR A 24 -25.98 -5.75 20.16
N ALA A 25 -25.44 -6.97 20.12
CA ALA A 25 -24.31 -7.29 19.25
C ALA A 25 -24.75 -6.96 17.83
N GLN A 26 -24.22 -5.87 17.29
CA GLN A 26 -24.46 -5.48 15.91
C GLN A 26 -23.95 -6.64 15.02
N ARG A 27 -24.86 -7.28 14.29
CA ARG A 27 -24.52 -8.42 13.42
C ARG A 27 -23.56 -7.88 12.36
N VAL A 28 -22.30 -8.31 12.41
CA VAL A 28 -21.30 -8.00 11.37
C VAL A 28 -21.82 -8.62 10.07
N PRO A 29 -21.93 -7.86 8.97
CA PRO A 29 -22.36 -8.40 7.69
C PRO A 29 -21.48 -9.58 7.28
N ALA A 30 -22.08 -10.59 6.62
CA ALA A 30 -21.33 -11.77 6.16
C ALA A 30 -20.23 -11.41 5.11
N ASP A 31 -20.33 -10.25 4.49
CA ASP A 31 -19.41 -9.70 3.51
C ASP A 31 -18.57 -8.52 4.07
N ALA A 32 -18.48 -8.39 5.38
CA ALA A 32 -17.60 -7.43 6.04
C ALA A 32 -16.14 -7.59 5.59
N VAL A 33 -15.39 -6.50 5.66
CA VAL A 33 -13.94 -6.52 5.35
C VAL A 33 -13.19 -6.91 6.61
N GLU A 34 -12.57 -8.08 6.59
CA GLU A 34 -11.77 -8.61 7.69
C GLU A 34 -10.31 -8.17 7.55
N ALA A 35 -9.65 -7.87 8.65
CA ALA A 35 -8.23 -7.59 8.72
C ALA A 35 -7.61 -8.38 9.88
N VAL A 36 -6.66 -9.24 9.58
CA VAL A 36 -5.94 -10.07 10.56
C VAL A 36 -4.46 -9.99 10.28
N ALA A 37 -3.67 -9.68 11.29
CA ALA A 37 -2.22 -9.73 11.21
C ALA A 37 -1.70 -11.03 11.85
N ASP A 38 -0.76 -11.68 11.17
CA ASP A 38 0.08 -12.74 11.73
C ASP A 38 1.56 -12.35 11.65
N GLN A 39 2.46 -13.33 11.73
CA GLN A 39 3.90 -13.06 11.66
C GLN A 39 4.38 -12.74 10.23
N SER A 40 3.63 -13.08 9.20
CA SER A 40 4.02 -12.97 7.78
C SER A 40 3.41 -11.78 7.08
N ALA A 41 2.14 -11.46 7.38
CA ALA A 41 1.38 -10.43 6.68
C ALA A 41 0.21 -9.86 7.51
N VAL A 42 -0.29 -8.70 7.06
CA VAL A 42 -1.68 -8.29 7.32
C VAL A 42 -2.52 -8.83 6.18
N HIS A 43 -3.40 -9.77 6.48
CA HIS A 43 -4.33 -10.40 5.55
C HIS A 43 -5.66 -9.64 5.54
N ILE A 44 -6.07 -9.18 4.38
CA ILE A 44 -7.39 -8.58 4.18
C ILE A 44 -8.28 -9.55 3.40
N LYS A 45 -9.49 -9.79 3.92
CA LYS A 45 -10.49 -10.68 3.30
C LYS A 45 -11.85 -10.00 3.23
N THR A 46 -12.68 -10.43 2.30
CA THR A 46 -14.10 -10.05 2.21
C THR A 46 -14.92 -11.31 1.94
N ALA A 47 -15.93 -11.57 2.77
CA ALA A 47 -16.72 -12.82 2.69
C ALA A 47 -15.84 -14.08 2.67
N GLY A 48 -14.78 -14.12 3.46
CA GLY A 48 -13.81 -15.21 3.55
C GLY A 48 -12.85 -15.33 2.36
N ARG A 49 -12.99 -14.51 1.30
CA ARG A 49 -12.11 -14.51 0.13
C ARG A 49 -10.95 -13.51 0.32
N PRO A 50 -9.72 -13.87 -0.08
CA PRO A 50 -8.58 -12.97 0.01
C PRO A 50 -8.76 -11.75 -0.91
N VAL A 51 -8.33 -10.59 -0.43
CA VAL A 51 -8.34 -9.30 -1.13
C VAL A 51 -6.92 -8.83 -1.38
N LEU A 52 -6.10 -8.77 -0.34
CA LEU A 52 -4.68 -8.44 -0.43
C LEU A 52 -3.94 -8.84 0.84
N ASP A 53 -2.63 -9.00 0.70
CA ASP A 53 -1.70 -9.14 1.82
C ASP A 53 -0.70 -7.98 1.83
N PHE A 54 -0.45 -7.40 3.03
CA PHE A 54 0.67 -6.51 3.26
C PHE A 54 1.79 -7.28 3.96
N ARG A 55 2.93 -7.43 3.29
CA ARG A 55 4.04 -8.28 3.74
C ARG A 55 4.79 -7.70 4.94
N LEU A 56 4.88 -8.46 6.03
CA LEU A 56 5.55 -8.07 7.27
C LEU A 56 6.97 -8.58 7.37
N ARG A 57 7.33 -9.59 6.58
CA ARG A 57 8.67 -10.19 6.55
C ARG A 57 9.31 -10.08 5.19
N ALA A 58 10.61 -9.89 5.19
CA ALA A 58 11.46 -9.99 4.02
C ALA A 58 11.84 -11.47 3.83
N GLU A 59 11.09 -12.19 3.03
CA GLU A 59 11.30 -13.62 2.76
C GLU A 59 11.87 -13.81 1.37
N ALA A 60 12.97 -14.59 1.28
CA ALA A 60 13.56 -14.94 0.01
C ALA A 60 12.65 -15.91 -0.76
N PRO A 61 12.28 -15.62 -2.03
CA PRO A 61 11.49 -16.55 -2.83
C PRO A 61 12.24 -17.85 -3.16
N ASN A 62 13.57 -17.83 -3.11
CA ASN A 62 14.44 -18.99 -3.30
C ASN A 62 15.84 -18.75 -2.71
N ALA A 63 16.65 -19.81 -2.61
CA ALA A 63 17.98 -19.76 -2.02
C ALA A 63 19.00 -18.87 -2.76
N ASN A 64 18.73 -18.52 -4.00
CA ASN A 64 19.62 -17.69 -4.84
C ASN A 64 19.30 -16.20 -4.73
N THR A 65 18.26 -15.82 -4.01
CA THR A 65 17.87 -14.42 -3.82
C THR A 65 18.93 -13.71 -2.98
N ARG A 66 19.55 -12.67 -3.54
CA ARG A 66 20.55 -11.86 -2.83
C ARG A 66 19.89 -11.17 -1.63
N PRO A 67 20.54 -11.20 -0.43
CA PRO A 67 20.00 -10.55 0.77
C PRO A 67 19.65 -9.07 0.59
N SER A 68 20.38 -8.34 -0.28
CA SER A 68 20.12 -6.94 -0.57
C SER A 68 18.77 -6.67 -1.23
N PHE A 69 18.15 -7.67 -1.87
CA PHE A 69 16.81 -7.54 -2.45
C PHE A 69 15.68 -7.85 -1.48
N LEU A 70 16.01 -8.39 -0.29
CA LEU A 70 14.99 -8.77 0.68
C LEU A 70 14.30 -7.52 1.25
N ARG A 71 12.98 -7.51 1.16
CA ARG A 71 12.16 -6.40 1.58
C ARG A 71 10.88 -6.86 2.27
N ALA A 72 10.41 -6.08 3.23
CA ALA A 72 9.06 -6.09 3.77
C ALA A 72 8.38 -4.73 3.49
N GLY A 73 7.13 -4.57 3.88
CA GLY A 73 6.44 -3.29 3.75
C GLY A 73 5.97 -2.98 2.33
N TYR A 74 5.27 -3.94 1.71
CA TYR A 74 4.65 -3.80 0.38
C TYR A 74 3.40 -4.69 0.30
N LEU A 75 2.54 -4.44 -0.71
CA LEU A 75 1.33 -5.22 -0.96
C LEU A 75 1.58 -6.28 -2.02
N HIS A 76 1.49 -7.55 -1.63
CA HIS A 76 1.49 -8.73 -2.50
C HIS A 76 1.11 -9.97 -1.69
N PRO A 77 0.25 -10.85 -2.24
CA PRO A 77 -0.52 -10.69 -3.48
C PRO A 77 -1.67 -9.67 -3.36
N VAL A 78 -2.11 -9.14 -4.49
CA VAL A 78 -3.36 -8.41 -4.64
C VAL A 78 -4.27 -9.25 -5.52
N PHE A 79 -5.51 -9.48 -5.08
CA PHE A 79 -6.46 -10.36 -5.75
C PHE A 79 -7.60 -9.57 -6.39
N THR A 80 -8.10 -10.07 -7.51
CA THR A 80 -9.41 -9.65 -8.04
C THR A 80 -10.55 -10.18 -7.19
N PRO A 81 -11.78 -9.68 -7.32
CA PRO A 81 -12.95 -10.24 -6.64
C PRO A 81 -13.17 -11.74 -6.89
N ALA A 82 -12.77 -12.27 -8.05
CA ALA A 82 -12.82 -13.71 -8.36
C ALA A 82 -11.62 -14.49 -7.79
N GLY A 83 -10.68 -13.83 -7.09
CA GLY A 83 -9.55 -14.49 -6.42
C GLY A 83 -8.31 -14.68 -7.30
N ARG A 84 -8.19 -13.99 -8.44
CA ARG A 84 -6.99 -14.04 -9.30
C ARG A 84 -5.96 -13.01 -8.86
N ILE A 85 -4.69 -13.41 -8.78
CA ILE A 85 -3.58 -12.51 -8.43
C ILE A 85 -3.27 -11.60 -9.62
N VAL A 86 -3.14 -10.29 -9.39
CA VAL A 86 -2.80 -9.30 -10.43
C VAL A 86 -1.43 -8.64 -10.23
N THR A 87 -0.71 -9.02 -9.18
CA THR A 87 0.65 -8.53 -8.89
C THR A 87 1.69 -9.64 -8.99
N ASP A 88 2.97 -9.29 -9.12
CA ASP A 88 4.11 -10.21 -9.04
C ASP A 88 5.10 -9.75 -7.95
N ASP A 89 5.98 -10.64 -7.53
CA ASP A 89 6.97 -10.38 -6.49
C ASP A 89 8.30 -11.05 -6.84
N TYR A 90 9.40 -10.34 -6.62
CA TYR A 90 10.76 -10.79 -6.93
C TYR A 90 10.90 -11.36 -8.35
N PRO A 91 10.49 -10.65 -9.43
CA PRO A 91 10.70 -11.16 -10.78
C PRO A 91 12.19 -11.31 -11.08
N ASP A 92 12.58 -12.37 -11.81
CA ASP A 92 13.98 -12.74 -12.02
C ASP A 92 14.83 -11.63 -12.66
N ASP A 93 14.23 -10.80 -13.50
CA ASP A 93 14.88 -9.69 -14.20
C ASP A 93 14.95 -8.40 -13.37
N HIS A 94 14.06 -8.22 -12.41
CA HIS A 94 13.96 -7.05 -11.53
C HIS A 94 13.65 -7.46 -10.08
N PRO A 95 14.55 -8.21 -9.41
CA PRO A 95 14.27 -8.78 -8.08
C PRO A 95 14.04 -7.73 -6.96
N HIS A 96 14.27 -6.46 -7.27
CA HIS A 96 13.94 -5.33 -6.40
C HIS A 96 12.50 -4.79 -6.59
N GLN A 97 11.73 -5.34 -7.52
CA GLN A 97 10.33 -4.98 -7.72
C GLN A 97 9.42 -5.93 -6.96
N HIS A 98 8.42 -5.35 -6.31
CA HIS A 98 7.41 -6.06 -5.51
C HIS A 98 6.02 -5.59 -5.95
N GLY A 99 4.97 -6.29 -5.62
CA GLY A 99 3.61 -5.99 -6.05
C GLY A 99 3.29 -4.50 -6.11
N ILE A 100 2.95 -3.88 -4.97
CA ILE A 100 2.79 -2.42 -4.87
C ILE A 100 3.69 -1.94 -3.73
N PHE A 101 4.66 -1.11 -4.05
CA PHE A 101 5.71 -0.66 -3.13
C PHE A 101 6.05 0.81 -3.34
N PHE A 102 6.68 1.44 -2.38
CA PHE A 102 7.16 2.82 -2.50
C PHE A 102 8.67 2.86 -2.26
N ALA A 103 9.40 3.54 -3.13
CA ALA A 103 10.83 3.79 -2.94
C ALA A 103 11.31 4.95 -3.83
N TRP A 104 12.46 5.50 -3.50
CA TRP A 104 13.16 6.52 -4.28
C TRP A 104 14.49 5.97 -4.81
N THR A 105 14.82 6.35 -6.02
CA THR A 105 16.14 6.06 -6.65
C THR A 105 16.86 7.36 -6.94
N LYS A 106 18.18 7.27 -7.18
CA LYS A 106 18.99 8.44 -7.50
C LYS A 106 18.79 9.58 -6.50
N THR A 107 18.89 9.26 -5.22
CA THR A 107 18.74 10.26 -4.15
C THR A 107 20.10 10.83 -3.74
N GLU A 108 20.06 12.03 -3.12
CA GLU A 108 21.23 12.60 -2.47
C GLU A 108 20.86 12.89 -1.00
N PHE A 109 21.68 12.38 -0.10
CA PHE A 109 21.50 12.56 1.34
C PHE A 109 22.84 12.75 2.03
N GLU A 110 23.06 13.91 2.64
CA GLU A 110 24.29 14.27 3.37
C GLU A 110 25.59 13.97 2.58
N GLY A 111 25.61 14.34 1.29
CA GLY A 111 26.76 14.13 0.40
C GLY A 111 26.95 12.69 -0.10
N ARG A 112 26.03 11.80 0.18
CA ARG A 112 25.99 10.40 -0.30
C ARG A 112 24.81 10.19 -1.23
N GLN A 113 24.79 9.06 -1.97
CA GLN A 113 23.75 8.72 -2.94
C GLN A 113 23.11 7.36 -2.63
N PRO A 114 22.34 7.23 -1.55
CA PRO A 114 21.63 6.01 -1.26
C PRO A 114 20.54 5.74 -2.31
N ASP A 115 20.43 4.50 -2.77
CA ASP A 115 19.38 4.05 -3.67
C ASP A 115 18.43 3.11 -2.91
N PHE A 116 17.23 3.59 -2.62
CA PHE A 116 16.22 2.84 -1.90
C PHE A 116 15.37 1.96 -2.82
N TRP A 117 15.51 2.14 -4.13
CA TRP A 117 14.77 1.40 -5.15
C TRP A 117 15.57 0.21 -5.69
N ASN A 118 16.78 0.47 -6.22
CA ASN A 118 17.65 -0.55 -6.79
C ASN A 118 18.54 -1.13 -5.68
N MET A 119 17.96 -1.81 -4.72
CA MET A 119 18.63 -2.28 -3.50
C MET A 119 19.82 -3.21 -3.73
N GLY A 120 20.02 -3.68 -4.99
CA GLY A 120 21.11 -4.60 -5.34
C GLY A 120 22.51 -4.10 -5.00
N ASP A 121 22.73 -2.78 -5.02
CA ASP A 121 24.03 -2.16 -4.71
C ASP A 121 24.28 -2.01 -3.20
N GLY A 122 23.27 -2.27 -2.37
CA GLY A 122 23.39 -2.23 -0.92
C GLY A 122 23.63 -0.83 -0.34
N THR A 123 23.33 0.23 -1.10
CA THR A 123 23.54 1.63 -0.66
C THR A 123 22.34 2.19 0.08
N GLY A 124 21.15 1.61 -0.08
CA GLY A 124 19.93 2.02 0.60
C GLY A 124 18.94 0.88 0.76
N ALA A 125 18.03 1.01 1.70
CA ALA A 125 16.95 0.05 1.92
C ALA A 125 15.69 0.77 2.43
N VAL A 126 14.51 0.17 2.17
CA VAL A 126 13.26 0.51 2.84
C VAL A 126 12.97 -0.59 3.84
N VAL A 127 12.86 -0.23 5.11
CA VAL A 127 12.70 -1.14 6.24
C VAL A 127 11.32 -0.93 6.88
N LEU A 128 10.57 -2.01 7.08
CA LEU A 128 9.34 -1.99 7.87
C LEU A 128 9.70 -2.03 9.36
N ASP A 129 9.22 -1.07 10.13
CA ASP A 129 9.40 -1.05 11.58
C ASP A 129 8.25 -1.77 12.28
N LYS A 130 7.01 -1.43 11.94
CA LYS A 130 5.81 -2.03 12.55
C LYS A 130 4.55 -1.76 11.74
N VAL A 131 3.54 -2.55 12.04
CA VAL A 131 2.15 -2.29 11.65
C VAL A 131 1.32 -2.05 12.91
N GLU A 132 0.39 -1.13 12.82
CA GLU A 132 -0.49 -0.75 13.91
C GLU A 132 -1.92 -0.47 13.39
N ASP A 133 -2.89 -0.37 14.29
CA ASP A 133 -4.29 -0.03 13.99
C ASP A 133 -4.97 -0.97 12.97
N VAL A 134 -4.62 -2.27 12.99
CA VAL A 134 -5.26 -3.28 12.11
C VAL A 134 -6.70 -3.49 12.54
N ARG A 135 -7.65 -3.08 11.70
CA ARG A 135 -9.08 -3.12 12.01
C ARG A 135 -9.89 -3.55 10.80
N GLY A 136 -10.73 -4.56 10.97
CA GLY A 136 -11.80 -4.89 10.05
C GLY A 136 -13.09 -4.13 10.38
N GLY A 137 -14.03 -4.09 9.45
CA GLY A 137 -15.33 -3.46 9.67
C GLY A 137 -16.36 -3.78 8.60
N PRO A 138 -17.61 -3.30 8.74
CA PRO A 138 -18.70 -3.65 7.84
C PRO A 138 -18.46 -3.17 6.40
N ASP A 139 -17.80 -2.01 6.23
CA ASP A 139 -17.65 -1.37 4.92
C ASP A 139 -16.19 -1.21 4.48
N ARG A 140 -15.25 -1.33 5.42
CA ARG A 140 -13.81 -1.18 5.14
C ARG A 140 -12.95 -1.82 6.23
N ALA A 141 -11.73 -2.17 5.84
CA ALA A 141 -10.64 -2.45 6.76
C ALA A 141 -9.57 -1.36 6.66
N THR A 142 -8.81 -1.17 7.74
CA THR A 142 -7.72 -0.20 7.81
C THR A 142 -6.52 -0.77 8.54
N PHE A 143 -5.34 -0.29 8.20
CA PHE A 143 -4.12 -0.46 8.99
C PHE A 143 -3.13 0.65 8.70
N LYS A 144 -2.16 0.84 9.61
CA LYS A 144 -1.01 1.73 9.41
C LYS A 144 0.27 0.93 9.38
N ALA A 145 1.17 1.28 8.46
CA ALA A 145 2.52 0.72 8.42
C ALA A 145 3.54 1.85 8.59
N ARG A 146 4.54 1.64 9.46
CA ARG A 146 5.66 2.56 9.65
C ARG A 146 6.91 1.96 9.01
N LEU A 147 7.51 2.73 8.13
CA LEU A 147 8.68 2.34 7.38
C LEU A 147 9.78 3.41 7.52
N ARG A 148 11.02 3.02 7.24
CA ARG A 148 12.15 3.94 7.15
C ARG A 148 12.90 3.72 5.84
N HIS A 149 13.33 4.82 5.23
CA HIS A 149 14.31 4.79 4.15
C HIS A 149 15.69 4.98 4.79
N VAL A 150 16.51 3.94 4.72
CA VAL A 150 17.78 3.86 5.45
C VAL A 150 18.95 3.93 4.48
N ASP A 151 19.78 4.95 4.63
CA ASP A 151 21.08 5.08 3.96
C ASP A 151 22.06 4.07 4.57
N LEU A 152 22.44 3.07 3.79
CA LEU A 152 23.39 2.02 4.15
C LEU A 152 24.83 2.36 3.71
N SER A 153 25.01 3.43 2.94
CA SER A 153 26.33 3.89 2.49
C SER A 153 27.04 4.78 3.52
N ALA A 154 26.35 5.19 4.58
CA ALA A 154 26.95 5.87 5.72
C ALA A 154 27.81 4.89 6.56
N PRO A 155 28.81 5.38 7.32
CA PRO A 155 29.62 4.54 8.22
C PRO A 155 28.80 3.73 9.23
N GLN A 156 27.65 4.26 9.64
CA GLN A 156 26.58 3.57 10.36
C GLN A 156 25.27 3.82 9.62
N PRO A 157 24.39 2.80 9.47
CA PRO A 157 23.11 2.97 8.81
C PRO A 157 22.34 4.18 9.38
N LYS A 158 21.91 5.08 8.49
CA LYS A 158 21.24 6.32 8.87
C LYS A 158 19.88 6.46 8.21
N THR A 159 18.85 6.72 8.99
CA THR A 159 17.51 6.96 8.47
C THR A 159 17.45 8.33 7.77
N ALA A 160 17.12 8.34 6.50
CA ALA A 160 16.88 9.55 5.71
C ALA A 160 15.43 10.01 5.84
N LEU A 161 14.47 9.08 5.70
CA LEU A 161 13.04 9.36 5.82
C LEU A 161 12.36 8.38 6.77
N ASN A 162 11.42 8.89 7.55
CA ASN A 162 10.35 8.11 8.17
C ASN A 162 9.14 8.16 7.23
N GLU A 163 8.49 7.03 7.01
CA GLU A 163 7.30 6.92 6.17
C GLU A 163 6.17 6.23 6.92
N VAL A 164 4.96 6.76 6.77
CA VAL A 164 3.73 6.14 7.28
C VAL A 164 2.81 5.87 6.09
N TRP A 165 2.38 4.61 5.93
CA TRP A 165 1.27 4.27 5.07
C TRP A 165 -0.01 4.15 5.90
N ASP A 166 -1.02 4.95 5.55
CA ASP A 166 -2.39 4.71 5.95
C ASP A 166 -3.08 3.96 4.81
N VAL A 167 -3.47 2.72 5.07
CA VAL A 167 -4.14 1.86 4.08
C VAL A 167 -5.59 1.65 4.47
N THR A 168 -6.48 1.87 3.50
CA THR A 168 -7.91 1.62 3.64
C THR A 168 -8.39 0.71 2.51
N VAL A 169 -8.96 -0.44 2.84
CA VAL A 169 -9.52 -1.40 1.88
C VAL A 169 -11.04 -1.38 1.99
N TYR A 170 -11.72 -1.20 0.88
CA TYR A 170 -13.17 -1.00 0.84
C TYR A 170 -13.91 -2.27 0.43
N ARG A 171 -15.07 -2.48 1.01
CA ARG A 171 -16.06 -3.42 0.49
C ARG A 171 -16.64 -2.90 -0.83
N GLY A 172 -16.72 -3.73 -1.85
CA GLY A 172 -17.31 -3.29 -3.11
C GLY A 172 -17.25 -4.33 -4.22
N ARG A 173 -17.64 -3.89 -5.42
CA ARG A 173 -17.61 -4.69 -6.65
C ARG A 173 -16.19 -5.03 -7.09
N TYR A 174 -15.26 -4.12 -6.84
CA TYR A 174 -13.83 -4.26 -7.13
C TYR A 174 -13.05 -4.53 -5.86
N THR A 175 -11.90 -5.15 -5.95
CA THR A 175 -10.87 -4.98 -4.92
C THR A 175 -10.38 -3.55 -5.00
N MET A 176 -10.86 -2.69 -4.11
CA MET A 176 -10.52 -1.27 -4.09
C MET A 176 -9.87 -0.89 -2.77
N PHE A 177 -8.76 -0.17 -2.83
CA PHE A 177 -8.06 0.32 -1.65
C PHE A 177 -7.31 1.60 -1.91
N ASP A 178 -7.10 2.37 -0.84
CA ASP A 178 -6.34 3.60 -0.83
C ASP A 178 -5.04 3.43 -0.05
N ILE A 179 -3.99 4.06 -0.52
CA ILE A 179 -2.73 4.26 0.19
C ILE A 179 -2.49 5.76 0.30
N VAL A 180 -2.36 6.24 1.54
CA VAL A 180 -1.81 7.57 1.82
C VAL A 180 -0.42 7.37 2.41
N SER A 181 0.61 7.77 1.68
CA SER A 181 2.00 7.77 2.16
C SER A 181 2.37 9.17 2.62
N THR A 182 2.83 9.26 3.87
CA THR A 182 3.40 10.47 4.46
C THR A 182 4.87 10.22 4.76
N GLN A 183 5.75 10.98 4.12
CA GLN A 183 7.20 10.86 4.26
C GLN A 183 7.79 12.14 4.86
N GLU A 184 8.58 11.99 5.91
CA GLU A 184 9.22 13.07 6.64
C GLU A 184 10.72 12.81 6.77
N CYS A 185 11.53 13.88 6.67
CA CYS A 185 12.95 13.77 6.98
C CYS A 185 13.15 13.31 8.43
N ALA A 186 13.98 12.29 8.63
CA ALA A 186 14.29 11.76 9.96
C ALA A 186 15.29 12.65 10.74
N SER A 187 15.89 13.65 10.08
CA SER A 187 16.86 14.59 10.65
C SER A 187 16.66 16.00 10.07
N ALA A 188 17.55 16.91 10.41
CA ALA A 188 17.57 18.26 9.83
C ALA A 188 18.10 18.29 8.37
N SER A 189 18.50 17.14 7.81
CA SER A 189 19.00 17.04 6.45
C SER A 189 17.86 16.72 5.49
N PRO A 190 17.71 17.43 4.35
CA PRO A 190 16.74 17.11 3.32
C PRO A 190 17.16 15.84 2.56
N LEU A 191 16.17 15.15 1.98
CA LEU A 191 16.42 14.16 0.93
C LEU A 191 16.22 14.83 -0.42
N ILE A 192 17.28 14.91 -1.24
CA ILE A 192 17.24 15.48 -2.57
C ILE A 192 16.91 14.37 -3.57
N LEU A 193 15.99 14.67 -4.47
CA LEU A 193 15.54 13.77 -5.53
C LEU A 193 15.84 14.45 -6.88
N PRO A 194 16.97 14.10 -7.55
CA PRO A 194 17.32 14.62 -8.85
C PRO A 194 16.26 14.29 -9.91
N ASP A 195 16.36 14.96 -11.06
CA ASP A 195 15.58 14.58 -12.24
C ASP A 195 15.91 13.14 -12.63
N TYR A 196 14.90 12.30 -12.64
CA TYR A 196 15.08 10.89 -13.00
C TYR A 196 13.77 10.26 -13.48
N ARG A 197 13.93 9.23 -14.33
CA ARG A 197 12.82 8.59 -15.05
C ARG A 197 11.85 7.78 -14.21
N TYR A 198 12.20 7.34 -12.98
CA TYR A 198 11.33 6.60 -12.07
C TYR A 198 11.66 6.88 -10.61
N GLY A 199 10.78 6.46 -9.73
CA GLY A 199 10.78 6.63 -8.27
C GLY A 199 9.41 7.07 -7.78
N GLY A 200 9.04 6.68 -6.58
CA GLY A 200 7.72 6.89 -6.00
C GLY A 200 6.96 5.59 -5.79
N ILE A 201 5.64 5.58 -6.01
CA ILE A 201 4.83 4.37 -5.89
C ILE A 201 5.01 3.50 -7.14
N GLY A 202 5.50 2.27 -6.96
CA GLY A 202 5.75 1.29 -8.03
C GLY A 202 4.70 0.19 -8.03
N ILE A 203 4.28 -0.24 -9.20
CA ILE A 203 3.27 -1.26 -9.41
C ILE A 203 3.81 -2.34 -10.36
N ARG A 204 4.06 -3.54 -9.84
CA ARG A 204 4.47 -4.70 -10.62
C ARG A 204 3.27 -5.60 -10.87
N GLY A 205 2.90 -5.78 -12.14
CA GLY A 205 1.81 -6.63 -12.59
C GLY A 205 2.18 -8.11 -12.64
N HIS A 206 1.16 -8.95 -12.86
CA HIS A 206 1.26 -10.41 -12.84
C HIS A 206 2.36 -10.95 -13.77
N ARG A 207 3.06 -12.01 -13.34
CA ARG A 207 4.21 -12.60 -14.07
C ARG A 207 3.89 -13.07 -15.50
N ASN A 208 2.68 -13.55 -15.78
CA ASN A 208 2.27 -13.96 -17.12
C ASN A 208 2.20 -12.78 -18.10
N TRP A 209 2.17 -11.55 -17.59
CA TRP A 209 2.14 -10.32 -18.37
C TRP A 209 3.54 -9.85 -18.82
N ARG A 210 4.61 -10.58 -18.47
CA ARG A 210 5.97 -10.32 -18.97
C ARG A 210 6.08 -10.52 -20.48
N VAL A 211 5.25 -11.39 -21.07
CA VAL A 211 5.09 -11.44 -22.52
C VAL A 211 4.29 -10.22 -22.96
N LYS A 212 4.88 -9.31 -23.71
CA LYS A 212 4.27 -8.02 -24.11
C LYS A 212 2.87 -8.15 -24.69
N ALA A 213 2.63 -9.19 -25.49
CA ALA A 213 1.35 -9.46 -26.12
C ALA A 213 0.25 -9.84 -25.10
N ASN A 214 0.62 -10.21 -23.87
CA ASN A 214 -0.32 -10.68 -22.85
C ASN A 214 -0.82 -9.55 -21.95
N VAL A 215 -0.36 -8.30 -22.13
CA VAL A 215 -0.77 -7.18 -21.31
C VAL A 215 -0.92 -5.92 -22.13
N SER A 216 -2.02 -5.22 -21.90
CA SER A 216 -2.29 -3.87 -22.40
C SER A 216 -2.15 -2.83 -21.29
N PHE A 217 -1.85 -1.60 -21.69
CA PHE A 217 -1.86 -0.43 -20.81
C PHE A 217 -2.82 0.61 -21.39
N SER A 218 -3.46 1.33 -20.51
CA SER A 218 -4.26 2.51 -20.84
C SER A 218 -4.10 3.59 -19.78
N THR A 219 -4.19 4.84 -20.22
CA THR A 219 -4.09 6.01 -19.32
C THR A 219 -5.31 6.89 -19.46
N SER A 220 -5.52 7.80 -18.53
CA SER A 220 -6.58 8.83 -18.60
C SER A 220 -6.49 9.72 -19.86
N GLU A 221 -5.35 9.72 -20.55
CA GLU A 221 -5.10 10.48 -21.76
C GLU A 221 -5.30 9.63 -23.04
N GLY A 222 -5.90 8.43 -22.91
CA GLY A 222 -6.13 7.49 -24.01
C GLY A 222 -4.85 6.92 -24.61
N LYS A 223 -3.76 6.91 -23.86
CA LYS A 223 -2.44 6.46 -24.31
C LYS A 223 -2.16 5.03 -23.88
N ASP A 224 -1.37 4.33 -24.69
CA ASP A 224 -0.92 2.96 -24.48
C ASP A 224 0.42 2.89 -23.71
N ARG A 225 1.01 1.70 -23.68
CA ARG A 225 2.31 1.43 -23.03
C ARG A 225 3.43 2.36 -23.48
N ILE A 226 3.53 2.63 -24.78
CA ILE A 226 4.63 3.38 -25.36
C ILE A 226 4.37 4.87 -25.31
N SER A 227 3.21 5.30 -25.79
CA SER A 227 2.82 6.71 -25.84
C SER A 227 2.48 7.28 -24.47
N GLY A 228 2.15 6.43 -23.49
CA GLY A 228 1.83 6.81 -22.11
C GLY A 228 3.07 7.02 -21.23
N ASP A 229 4.23 6.45 -21.58
CA ASP A 229 5.47 6.74 -20.83
C ASP A 229 5.80 8.23 -20.92
N ASP A 230 6.24 8.81 -19.80
CA ASP A 230 6.52 10.24 -19.63
C ASP A 230 5.32 11.19 -19.83
N THR A 231 4.10 10.67 -19.84
CA THR A 231 2.88 11.49 -19.92
C THR A 231 2.28 11.68 -18.53
N PRO A 232 1.90 12.91 -18.14
CA PRO A 232 1.08 13.12 -16.95
C PRO A 232 -0.27 12.45 -17.13
N ALA A 233 -0.73 11.72 -16.12
CA ALA A 233 -2.01 11.04 -16.18
C ALA A 233 -2.69 11.00 -14.79
N ARG A 234 -4.01 11.08 -14.80
CA ARG A 234 -4.85 10.96 -13.61
C ARG A 234 -4.88 9.52 -13.10
N TRP A 235 -4.89 8.57 -14.03
CA TRP A 235 -4.83 7.15 -13.76
C TRP A 235 -4.07 6.39 -14.86
N CYS A 236 -3.55 5.24 -14.46
CA CYS A 236 -2.97 4.26 -15.37
C CYS A 236 -3.51 2.88 -15.00
N ALA A 237 -3.89 2.11 -16.02
CA ALA A 237 -4.35 0.74 -15.88
C ALA A 237 -3.50 -0.20 -16.73
N MET A 238 -3.25 -1.41 -16.23
CA MET A 238 -2.71 -2.53 -16.99
C MET A 238 -3.62 -3.75 -16.81
N GLY A 239 -3.79 -4.54 -17.85
CA GLY A 239 -4.64 -5.71 -17.83
C GLY A 239 -4.27 -6.74 -18.86
N GLY A 240 -4.59 -7.99 -18.58
CA GLY A 240 -4.30 -9.13 -19.44
C GLY A 240 -4.95 -10.40 -18.91
N LEU A 241 -4.55 -11.55 -19.45
CA LEU A 241 -5.11 -12.83 -19.03
C LEU A 241 -4.36 -13.39 -17.82
N VAL A 242 -5.13 -13.85 -16.83
CA VAL A 242 -4.67 -14.73 -15.74
C VAL A 242 -5.61 -15.91 -15.68
N ASP A 243 -5.05 -17.13 -15.76
CA ASP A 243 -5.82 -18.39 -15.83
C ASP A 243 -6.90 -18.36 -16.94
N GLY A 244 -6.55 -17.79 -18.11
CA GLY A 244 -7.43 -17.69 -19.27
C GLY A 244 -8.56 -16.68 -19.13
N GLN A 245 -8.60 -15.88 -18.07
CA GLN A 245 -9.63 -14.88 -17.84
C GLN A 245 -9.05 -13.46 -17.86
N PRO A 246 -9.72 -12.47 -18.48
CA PRO A 246 -9.28 -11.10 -18.45
C PRO A 246 -9.38 -10.51 -17.04
N VAL A 247 -8.32 -9.87 -16.60
CA VAL A 247 -8.23 -9.17 -15.31
C VAL A 247 -7.35 -7.94 -15.45
N GLY A 248 -7.45 -7.00 -14.50
CA GLY A 248 -6.60 -5.83 -14.53
C GLY A 248 -6.36 -5.20 -13.16
N LEU A 249 -5.39 -4.29 -13.17
CA LEU A 249 -4.99 -3.46 -12.03
C LEU A 249 -4.85 -2.01 -12.50
N ALA A 250 -5.58 -1.10 -11.86
CA ALA A 250 -5.49 0.33 -12.10
C ALA A 250 -5.01 1.07 -10.85
N ALA A 251 -4.26 2.15 -11.05
CA ALA A 251 -3.90 3.09 -10.00
C ALA A 251 -4.29 4.51 -10.40
N LEU A 252 -4.92 5.24 -9.47
CA LEU A 252 -5.45 6.58 -9.62
C LEU A 252 -4.67 7.52 -8.69
N GLY A 253 -4.02 8.55 -9.28
CA GLY A 253 -3.33 9.59 -8.51
C GLY A 253 -4.29 10.69 -8.06
N HIS A 254 -4.21 11.08 -6.79
CA HIS A 254 -5.06 12.15 -6.25
C HIS A 254 -4.62 13.53 -6.77
N PRO A 255 -5.54 14.46 -7.07
CA PRO A 255 -5.19 15.81 -7.57
C PRO A 255 -4.38 16.66 -6.58
N ALA A 256 -4.42 16.35 -5.29
CA ALA A 256 -3.60 17.03 -4.27
C ALA A 256 -2.15 16.50 -4.18
N ASN A 257 -1.76 15.50 -4.98
CA ASN A 257 -0.38 15.03 -5.00
C ASN A 257 0.54 16.10 -5.59
N PHE A 258 1.76 16.15 -5.06
CA PHE A 258 2.81 17.01 -5.62
C PHE A 258 2.99 16.73 -7.12
N ARG A 259 2.96 17.78 -7.94
CA ARG A 259 3.03 17.72 -9.42
C ARG A 259 1.89 16.91 -10.07
N ALA A 260 0.70 16.91 -9.48
CA ALA A 260 -0.46 16.26 -10.09
C ALA A 260 -0.98 17.02 -11.33
N PRO A 261 -1.41 16.31 -12.41
CA PRO A 261 -1.25 14.88 -12.58
C PRO A 261 0.21 14.50 -12.79
N GLN A 262 0.67 13.48 -12.07
CA GLN A 262 2.06 13.09 -12.09
C GLN A 262 2.41 12.37 -13.41
N PRO A 263 3.64 12.57 -13.95
CA PRO A 263 4.07 11.82 -15.11
C PRO A 263 4.25 10.33 -14.76
N LEU A 264 3.90 9.50 -15.71
CA LEU A 264 4.06 8.05 -15.61
C LEU A 264 5.46 7.62 -16.07
N ARG A 265 5.97 6.58 -15.43
CA ARG A 265 6.95 5.69 -16.03
C ARG A 265 6.22 4.37 -16.33
N ILE A 266 6.06 4.04 -17.58
CA ILE A 266 5.57 2.74 -18.06
C ILE A 266 6.75 1.99 -18.66
N HIS A 267 7.03 0.77 -18.16
CA HIS A 267 8.15 0.00 -18.66
C HIS A 267 7.86 -0.51 -20.09
N PRO A 268 8.81 -0.36 -21.06
CA PRO A 268 8.54 -0.75 -22.44
C PRO A 268 8.35 -2.26 -22.62
N ASP A 269 8.89 -3.06 -21.72
CA ASP A 269 8.93 -4.52 -21.82
C ASP A 269 8.18 -5.23 -20.70
N ASP A 270 8.27 -4.74 -19.46
CA ASP A 270 7.72 -5.39 -18.28
C ASP A 270 6.30 -4.90 -17.92
N PRO A 271 5.52 -5.71 -17.22
CA PRO A 271 4.21 -5.31 -16.68
C PRO A 271 4.42 -4.43 -15.44
N TYR A 272 4.96 -3.23 -15.66
CA TYR A 272 5.35 -2.31 -14.61
C TYR A 272 5.04 -0.87 -15.01
N PHE A 273 4.50 -0.12 -14.06
CA PHE A 273 4.42 1.35 -14.13
C PHE A 273 4.57 1.99 -12.75
N ASN A 274 4.90 3.26 -12.72
CA ASN A 274 4.85 4.08 -11.51
C ASN A 274 4.48 5.53 -11.83
N PHE A 275 3.97 6.24 -10.82
CA PHE A 275 3.85 7.69 -10.84
C PHE A 275 5.18 8.28 -10.38
N SER A 276 5.85 9.05 -11.26
CA SER A 276 7.21 9.54 -11.07
C SER A 276 7.29 11.06 -11.06
N PRO A 277 7.07 11.73 -9.93
CA PRO A 277 7.18 13.19 -9.86
C PRO A 277 8.58 13.71 -10.20
N SER A 278 9.64 12.90 -10.05
CA SER A 278 11.02 13.27 -10.38
C SER A 278 11.27 13.48 -11.87
N LYS A 279 10.41 13.00 -12.77
CA LYS A 279 10.50 13.27 -14.23
C LYS A 279 10.25 14.76 -14.62
N ARG A 280 9.93 15.62 -13.68
CA ARG A 280 9.68 17.05 -13.90
C ARG A 280 10.74 17.92 -13.21
N GLY A 281 11.96 17.42 -13.13
CA GLY A 281 13.10 18.11 -12.56
C GLY A 281 13.35 17.77 -11.09
N GLN A 282 14.52 18.19 -10.62
CA GLN A 282 14.96 18.00 -9.25
C GLN A 282 13.98 18.62 -8.24
N TRP A 283 13.83 17.97 -7.09
CA TRP A 283 13.09 18.46 -5.95
C TRP A 283 13.63 17.84 -4.66
N GLN A 284 13.03 18.14 -3.51
CA GLN A 284 13.47 17.58 -2.24
C GLN A 284 12.32 17.42 -1.25
N ILE A 285 12.44 16.46 -0.36
CA ILE A 285 11.67 16.36 0.88
C ILE A 285 12.45 17.17 1.92
N THR A 286 11.80 18.20 2.49
CA THR A 286 12.43 19.16 3.37
C THR A 286 12.07 18.89 4.82
N PRO A 287 13.01 19.00 5.78
CA PRO A 287 12.71 18.88 7.20
C PRO A 287 11.55 19.78 7.64
N GLY A 288 10.61 19.21 8.41
CA GLY A 288 9.41 19.91 8.88
C GLY A 288 8.32 20.14 7.82
N LYS A 289 8.51 19.65 6.58
CA LYS A 289 7.51 19.72 5.50
C LYS A 289 7.28 18.32 4.94
N PRO A 290 6.30 17.54 5.43
CA PRO A 290 6.03 16.20 4.95
C PRO A 290 5.69 16.18 3.45
N TYR A 291 6.22 15.18 2.74
CA TYR A 291 5.73 14.81 1.42
C TYR A 291 4.58 13.83 1.58
N VAL A 292 3.39 14.23 1.15
CA VAL A 292 2.18 13.39 1.22
C VAL A 292 1.72 13.04 -0.18
N SER A 293 1.56 11.76 -0.43
CA SER A 293 1.01 11.25 -1.69
C SER A 293 -0.14 10.28 -1.43
N ARG A 294 -1.13 10.31 -2.32
CA ARG A 294 -2.38 9.58 -2.20
C ARG A 294 -2.67 8.85 -3.49
N TYR A 295 -2.98 7.56 -3.38
CA TYR A 295 -3.31 6.74 -4.54
C TYR A 295 -4.45 5.79 -4.19
N ARG A 296 -5.38 5.64 -5.14
CA ARG A 296 -6.42 4.61 -5.12
C ARG A 296 -6.08 3.53 -6.12
N PHE A 297 -6.28 2.29 -5.71
CA PHE A 297 -6.02 1.11 -6.53
C PHE A 297 -7.31 0.32 -6.74
N LEU A 298 -7.43 -0.30 -7.93
CA LEU A 298 -8.52 -1.19 -8.27
C LEU A 298 -7.95 -2.46 -8.93
N ALA A 299 -8.26 -3.63 -8.36
CA ALA A 299 -8.10 -4.89 -9.08
C ALA A 299 -9.50 -5.40 -9.47
N TYR A 300 -9.63 -5.88 -10.70
CA TYR A 300 -10.93 -6.19 -11.29
C TYR A 300 -10.85 -7.42 -12.19
N ASP A 301 -11.98 -8.11 -12.29
CA ASP A 301 -12.23 -9.18 -13.27
C ASP A 301 -12.88 -8.58 -14.51
N GLY A 302 -12.57 -9.16 -15.68
CA GLY A 302 -13.03 -8.64 -16.95
C GLY A 302 -12.25 -7.41 -17.41
N GLU A 303 -12.88 -6.59 -18.22
CA GLU A 303 -12.37 -5.34 -18.73
C GLU A 303 -13.04 -4.16 -18.00
N ILE A 304 -12.28 -3.10 -17.81
CA ILE A 304 -12.78 -1.82 -17.31
C ILE A 304 -12.54 -0.77 -18.39
N ASN A 305 -13.57 0.04 -18.71
CA ASN A 305 -13.41 1.09 -19.70
C ASN A 305 -12.94 2.42 -19.05
N ALA A 306 -12.38 3.30 -19.87
CA ALA A 306 -11.86 4.60 -19.43
C ALA A 306 -12.92 5.46 -18.73
N ALA A 307 -14.17 5.46 -19.22
CA ALA A 307 -15.24 6.26 -18.64
C ALA A 307 -15.60 5.81 -17.21
N GLU A 308 -15.46 4.52 -16.89
CA GLU A 308 -15.66 4.01 -15.53
C GLU A 308 -14.49 4.41 -14.62
N LEU A 309 -13.25 4.33 -15.11
CA LEU A 309 -12.07 4.80 -14.37
C LEU A 309 -12.12 6.33 -14.13
N ASP A 310 -12.59 7.11 -15.09
CA ASP A 310 -12.78 8.54 -14.92
C ASP A 310 -13.82 8.85 -13.83
N LYS A 311 -14.97 8.16 -13.80
CA LYS A 311 -15.97 8.32 -12.73
C LYS A 311 -15.42 7.96 -11.36
N LEU A 312 -14.63 6.87 -11.27
CA LEU A 312 -14.00 6.45 -10.02
C LEU A 312 -12.96 7.48 -9.57
N TRP A 313 -12.19 8.04 -10.50
CA TRP A 313 -11.25 9.11 -10.20
C TRP A 313 -11.97 10.39 -9.76
N ASP A 314 -13.03 10.81 -10.44
CA ASP A 314 -13.82 11.99 -10.06
C ASP A 314 -14.43 11.88 -8.66
N SER A 315 -14.85 10.67 -8.29
CA SER A 315 -15.32 10.38 -6.92
C SER A 315 -14.19 10.44 -5.90
N TYR A 316 -13.04 9.88 -6.25
CA TYR A 316 -11.85 9.88 -5.39
C TYR A 316 -11.27 11.27 -5.18
N ALA A 317 -11.25 12.09 -6.21
CA ALA A 317 -10.72 13.45 -6.18
C ALA A 317 -11.52 14.44 -5.30
N LYS A 318 -12.76 14.08 -4.94
CA LYS A 318 -13.66 14.91 -4.12
C LYS A 318 -13.66 14.54 -2.64
N GLY A 319 -13.14 13.40 -2.29
CA GLY A 319 -13.08 12.86 -0.90
C GLY A 319 -11.69 12.93 -0.34
#